data_7ceaf33816245270e7d3389d81529209
#
_entry.id   7ceaf33816245270e7d3389d81529209
#
_cell.length_a   1.000
_cell.length_b   1.000
_cell.length_c   1.000
_cell.angle_alpha   90.00
_cell.angle_beta   90.00
_cell.angle_gamma   90.00
#
_symmetry.space_group_name_H-M   'P 1'
#
loop_
_entity.id
_entity.type
_entity.pdbx_description
1 polymer ?
#
loop_
_entity_poly.entity_id
_entity_poly.type
_entity_poly.pdbx_seq_one_letter_code
_entity_poly.pdbx_strand_id
1 'polypeptide(L)'
;MRDIRSLDLNLLRTLDALLDERSVTKAADRLALTQPAVSGALARLRESFDDPLFVRTQRGIVPTPRAMQIVGPLKQILGEVETLLRPATFEPSTAAFTISVAATDYAFRAAVIPFLSKLRQIAPGVRVAARPVEDDRVEAQFDRGDLDLALMTQEAALPALHSQHLFDESYVCVLRADHPDATAKTLSIDRFCALDHALVSFTGERFWGVTDDALARIGRRRCIAVSITGFLVLTDVLLTTDLIAVVPRRLVSGVDGLVLLKPPIDIPGFSKLVVWHERTHYDPGHQWARTLLIETCGALDGTGEQSVQPSSKPDRDHEQAECHGGHSFPQRRRNSG
;
A
#
# COMPACT_ATOMS: atom_id res chain seq x y z
N MET A 1 -36.24 -31.45 -21.33
CA MET A 1 -34.89 -30.92 -21.09
C MET A 1 -34.52 -31.24 -19.66
N ARG A 2 -33.51 -32.07 -19.43
CA ARG A 2 -33.12 -32.40 -18.04
C ARG A 2 -32.41 -31.24 -17.41
N ASP A 3 -32.76 -30.90 -16.17
CA ASP A 3 -32.26 -29.76 -15.43
C ASP A 3 -30.97 -30.18 -14.67
N ILE A 4 -29.94 -29.34 -14.69
CA ILE A 4 -28.71 -29.52 -13.92
C ILE A 4 -29.00 -29.71 -12.42
N ARG A 5 -30.11 -29.16 -11.93
CA ARG A 5 -30.56 -29.28 -10.53
C ARG A 5 -30.82 -30.72 -10.09
N SER A 6 -31.10 -31.63 -11.03
CA SER A 6 -31.34 -33.04 -10.76
C SER A 6 -30.08 -33.91 -10.81
N LEU A 7 -28.94 -33.35 -11.26
CA LEU A 7 -27.68 -34.08 -11.38
C LEU A 7 -26.83 -33.91 -10.12
N ASP A 8 -26.55 -35.01 -9.44
CA ASP A 8 -25.55 -35.03 -8.38
C ASP A 8 -24.15 -34.95 -9.00
N LEU A 9 -23.46 -33.81 -8.81
CA LEU A 9 -22.14 -33.57 -9.39
C LEU A 9 -21.06 -34.58 -8.93
N ASN A 10 -21.25 -35.24 -7.77
CA ASN A 10 -20.33 -36.29 -7.31
C ASN A 10 -20.36 -37.52 -8.26
N LEU A 11 -21.46 -37.73 -8.98
CA LEU A 11 -21.53 -38.80 -9.95
C LEU A 11 -20.58 -38.61 -11.14
N LEU A 12 -20.22 -37.37 -11.46
CA LEU A 12 -19.29 -37.07 -12.55
C LEU A 12 -17.90 -37.68 -12.29
N ARG A 13 -17.43 -37.64 -11.04
CA ARG A 13 -16.15 -38.26 -10.64
C ARG A 13 -16.22 -39.80 -10.79
N THR A 14 -17.37 -40.36 -10.48
CA THR A 14 -17.59 -41.81 -10.66
C THR A 14 -17.63 -42.19 -12.14
N LEU A 15 -18.27 -41.37 -12.99
CA LEU A 15 -18.28 -41.57 -14.43
C LEU A 15 -16.87 -41.51 -15.03
N ASP A 16 -16.07 -40.54 -14.64
CA ASP A 16 -14.66 -40.40 -15.07
C ASP A 16 -13.82 -41.63 -14.71
N ALA A 17 -13.91 -42.08 -13.46
CA ALA A 17 -13.20 -43.28 -13.02
C ALA A 17 -13.64 -44.54 -13.78
N LEU A 18 -14.95 -44.69 -14.08
CA LEU A 18 -15.46 -45.82 -14.85
C LEU A 18 -15.00 -45.78 -16.33
N LEU A 19 -14.93 -44.61 -16.93
CA LEU A 19 -14.45 -44.41 -18.30
C LEU A 19 -12.98 -44.78 -18.46
N ASP A 20 -12.13 -44.38 -17.47
CA ASP A 20 -10.70 -44.67 -17.46
C ASP A 20 -10.43 -46.14 -17.14
N GLU A 21 -11.02 -46.68 -16.04
CA GLU A 21 -10.69 -48.00 -15.50
C GLU A 21 -11.42 -49.16 -16.25
N ARG A 22 -12.54 -48.89 -16.90
CA ARG A 22 -13.40 -49.89 -17.57
C ARG A 22 -13.74 -51.11 -16.70
N SER A 23 -13.73 -50.87 -15.38
CA SER A 23 -13.99 -51.87 -14.35
C SER A 23 -14.63 -51.22 -13.13
N VAL A 24 -15.77 -51.74 -12.69
CA VAL A 24 -16.47 -51.20 -11.49
C VAL A 24 -15.61 -51.39 -10.23
N THR A 25 -14.92 -52.54 -10.12
CA THR A 25 -14.04 -52.81 -8.97
C THR A 25 -12.86 -51.85 -8.92
N LYS A 26 -12.10 -51.69 -10.04
CA LYS A 26 -10.99 -50.77 -10.09
C LYS A 26 -11.41 -49.31 -9.90
N ALA A 27 -12.55 -48.93 -10.45
CA ALA A 27 -13.08 -47.58 -10.21
C ALA A 27 -13.45 -47.36 -8.73
N ALA A 28 -13.97 -48.39 -8.06
CA ALA A 28 -14.23 -48.34 -6.62
C ALA A 28 -12.94 -48.16 -5.82
N ASP A 29 -11.89 -48.93 -6.13
CA ASP A 29 -10.57 -48.83 -5.49
C ASP A 29 -10.00 -47.43 -5.70
N ARG A 30 -10.01 -46.90 -6.92
CA ARG A 30 -9.52 -45.55 -7.26
C ARG A 30 -10.22 -44.43 -6.48
N LEU A 31 -11.53 -44.60 -6.28
CA LEU A 31 -12.37 -43.60 -5.59
C LEU A 31 -12.40 -43.78 -4.06
N ALA A 32 -11.78 -44.85 -3.52
CA ALA A 32 -11.87 -45.24 -2.12
C ALA A 32 -13.35 -45.49 -1.71
N LEU A 33 -14.13 -46.09 -2.60
CA LEU A 33 -15.54 -46.46 -2.41
C LEU A 33 -15.72 -47.97 -2.45
N THR A 34 -16.89 -48.43 -1.98
CA THR A 34 -17.28 -49.84 -2.16
C THR A 34 -17.81 -50.08 -3.56
N GLN A 35 -17.63 -51.32 -4.09
CA GLN A 35 -18.22 -51.71 -5.39
C GLN A 35 -19.73 -51.53 -5.48
N PRO A 36 -20.54 -51.84 -4.44
CA PRO A 36 -21.97 -51.51 -4.45
C PRO A 36 -22.27 -50.01 -4.58
N ALA A 37 -21.47 -49.13 -3.93
CA ALA A 37 -21.62 -47.69 -4.03
C ALA A 37 -21.39 -47.19 -5.47
N VAL A 38 -20.33 -47.65 -6.14
CA VAL A 38 -20.03 -47.30 -7.53
C VAL A 38 -21.12 -47.88 -8.47
N SER A 39 -21.62 -49.08 -8.20
CA SER A 39 -22.75 -49.68 -8.97
C SER A 39 -24.03 -48.85 -8.83
N GLY A 40 -24.36 -48.39 -7.62
CA GLY A 40 -25.48 -47.51 -7.36
C GLY A 40 -25.33 -46.14 -8.04
N ALA A 41 -24.12 -45.57 -8.01
CA ALA A 41 -23.79 -44.34 -8.72
C ALA A 41 -23.97 -44.51 -10.25
N LEU A 42 -23.53 -45.63 -10.82
CA LEU A 42 -23.72 -45.94 -12.23
C LEU A 42 -25.20 -46.06 -12.60
N ALA A 43 -26.05 -46.66 -11.72
CA ALA A 43 -27.50 -46.71 -11.95
C ALA A 43 -28.09 -45.28 -12.04
N ARG A 44 -27.77 -44.40 -11.12
CA ARG A 44 -28.21 -42.99 -11.14
C ARG A 44 -27.69 -42.24 -12.37
N LEU A 45 -26.46 -42.48 -12.80
CA LEU A 45 -25.89 -41.90 -14.02
C LEU A 45 -26.70 -42.36 -15.26
N ARG A 46 -27.06 -43.63 -15.37
CA ARG A 46 -27.91 -44.13 -16.44
C ARG A 46 -29.24 -43.41 -16.54
N GLU A 47 -29.88 -43.19 -15.39
CA GLU A 47 -31.11 -42.42 -15.32
C GLU A 47 -30.90 -40.95 -15.73
N SER A 48 -29.81 -40.34 -15.26
CA SER A 48 -29.50 -38.94 -15.56
C SER A 48 -29.18 -38.71 -17.04
N PHE A 49 -28.48 -39.61 -17.70
CA PHE A 49 -28.09 -39.50 -19.10
C PHE A 49 -29.04 -40.18 -20.08
N ASP A 50 -30.01 -40.98 -19.58
CA ASP A 50 -30.91 -41.80 -20.37
C ASP A 50 -30.19 -42.73 -21.36
N ASP A 51 -29.10 -43.29 -20.87
CA ASP A 51 -28.20 -44.13 -21.64
C ASP A 51 -27.57 -45.17 -20.72
N PRO A 52 -27.39 -46.44 -21.16
CA PRO A 52 -26.70 -47.45 -20.37
C PRO A 52 -25.29 -47.09 -19.94
N LEU A 53 -24.65 -46.15 -20.62
CA LEU A 53 -23.29 -45.64 -20.49
C LEU A 53 -22.19 -46.71 -20.63
N PHE A 54 -22.43 -47.90 -20.07
CA PHE A 54 -21.54 -49.07 -20.17
C PHE A 54 -22.33 -50.36 -20.35
N VAL A 55 -21.83 -51.21 -21.22
CA VAL A 55 -22.31 -52.56 -21.43
C VAL A 55 -21.31 -53.58 -20.86
N ARG A 56 -21.84 -54.67 -20.28
CA ARG A 56 -21.00 -55.74 -19.74
C ARG A 56 -20.44 -56.64 -20.85
N THR A 57 -19.18 -57.00 -20.70
CA THR A 57 -18.49 -57.98 -21.56
C THR A 57 -17.78 -59.02 -20.70
N GLN A 58 -17.20 -60.04 -21.32
CA GLN A 58 -16.39 -61.04 -20.61
C GLN A 58 -15.13 -60.45 -19.96
N ARG A 59 -14.65 -59.31 -20.45
CA ARG A 59 -13.43 -58.64 -19.98
C ARG A 59 -13.66 -57.38 -19.14
N GLY A 60 -14.89 -57.13 -18.72
CA GLY A 60 -15.24 -55.93 -17.91
C GLY A 60 -16.44 -55.17 -18.48
N ILE A 61 -16.37 -53.85 -18.46
CA ILE A 61 -17.40 -52.98 -19.02
C ILE A 61 -16.82 -52.17 -20.20
N VAL A 62 -17.63 -51.94 -21.23
CA VAL A 62 -17.27 -51.15 -22.42
C VAL A 62 -18.19 -49.94 -22.52
N PRO A 63 -17.68 -48.72 -22.73
CA PRO A 63 -18.48 -47.52 -22.83
C PRO A 63 -19.36 -47.53 -24.10
N THR A 64 -20.58 -46.97 -24.02
CA THR A 64 -21.43 -46.72 -25.18
C THR A 64 -20.89 -45.58 -26.04
N PRO A 65 -21.35 -45.42 -27.29
CA PRO A 65 -21.02 -44.25 -28.11
C PRO A 65 -21.38 -42.93 -27.41
N ARG A 66 -22.49 -42.91 -26.65
CA ARG A 66 -22.89 -41.74 -25.87
C ARG A 66 -21.92 -41.43 -24.73
N ALA A 67 -21.50 -42.45 -23.99
CA ALA A 67 -20.47 -42.29 -22.94
C ALA A 67 -19.16 -41.75 -23.52
N MET A 68 -18.73 -42.20 -24.71
CA MET A 68 -17.52 -41.69 -25.36
C MET A 68 -17.63 -40.24 -25.78
N GLN A 69 -18.82 -39.77 -26.22
CA GLN A 69 -19.05 -38.33 -26.52
C GLN A 69 -18.94 -37.43 -25.27
N ILE A 70 -19.23 -37.99 -24.09
CA ILE A 70 -19.21 -37.27 -22.81
C ILE A 70 -17.77 -37.11 -22.28
N VAL A 71 -16.81 -37.97 -22.66
CA VAL A 71 -15.44 -37.97 -22.10
C VAL A 71 -14.78 -36.59 -22.13
N GLY A 72 -14.77 -35.93 -23.30
CA GLY A 72 -14.12 -34.61 -23.47
C GLY A 72 -14.75 -33.55 -22.57
N PRO A 73 -16.06 -33.28 -22.68
CA PRO A 73 -16.73 -32.32 -21.81
C PRO A 73 -16.60 -32.64 -20.30
N LEU A 74 -16.63 -33.92 -19.92
CA LEU A 74 -16.49 -34.34 -18.52
C LEU A 74 -15.10 -33.99 -17.97
N LYS A 75 -14.03 -34.32 -18.69
CA LYS A 75 -12.65 -34.03 -18.27
C LYS A 75 -12.40 -32.53 -18.19
N GLN A 76 -12.98 -31.75 -19.11
CA GLN A 76 -12.91 -30.30 -19.06
C GLN A 76 -13.55 -29.75 -17.78
N ILE A 77 -14.78 -30.13 -17.46
CA ILE A 77 -15.51 -29.69 -16.26
C ILE A 77 -14.74 -30.05 -14.99
N LEU A 78 -14.26 -31.29 -14.87
CA LEU A 78 -13.48 -31.72 -13.71
C LEU A 78 -12.16 -30.94 -13.57
N GLY A 79 -11.48 -30.67 -14.69
CA GLY A 79 -10.28 -29.82 -14.69
C GLY A 79 -10.56 -28.36 -14.28
N GLU A 80 -11.69 -27.79 -14.68
CA GLU A 80 -12.13 -26.46 -14.23
C GLU A 80 -12.42 -26.46 -12.71
N VAL A 81 -13.09 -27.51 -12.19
CA VAL A 81 -13.30 -27.66 -10.74
C VAL A 81 -11.97 -27.80 -9.99
N GLU A 82 -11.04 -28.58 -10.49
CA GLU A 82 -9.69 -28.69 -9.88
C GLU A 82 -8.98 -27.34 -9.87
N THR A 83 -9.14 -26.52 -10.90
CA THR A 83 -8.57 -25.18 -10.97
C THR A 83 -9.14 -24.25 -9.89
N LEU A 84 -10.44 -24.35 -9.59
CA LEU A 84 -11.08 -23.62 -8.48
C LEU A 84 -10.51 -24.01 -7.10
N LEU A 85 -10.08 -25.26 -6.95
CA LEU A 85 -9.56 -25.80 -5.68
C LEU A 85 -8.05 -25.59 -5.50
N ARG A 86 -7.36 -25.18 -6.55
CA ARG A 86 -5.92 -24.89 -6.45
C ARG A 86 -5.70 -23.66 -5.58
N PRO A 87 -4.72 -23.71 -4.64
CA PRO A 87 -4.29 -22.50 -3.96
C PRO A 87 -3.89 -21.44 -4.98
N ALA A 88 -4.38 -20.22 -4.79
CA ALA A 88 -3.97 -19.11 -5.64
C ALA A 88 -2.45 -18.91 -5.48
N THR A 89 -1.67 -19.21 -6.52
CA THR A 89 -0.26 -18.85 -6.58
C THR A 89 -0.19 -17.39 -6.98
N PHE A 90 0.37 -16.57 -6.10
CA PHE A 90 0.57 -15.15 -6.36
C PHE A 90 1.95 -14.93 -6.99
N GLU A 91 1.96 -14.34 -8.17
CA GLU A 91 3.18 -13.95 -8.87
C GLU A 91 3.14 -12.43 -9.13
N PRO A 92 3.98 -11.63 -8.44
CA PRO A 92 3.93 -10.16 -8.54
C PRO A 92 4.03 -9.63 -9.97
N SER A 93 4.91 -10.21 -10.78
CA SER A 93 5.21 -9.75 -12.13
C SER A 93 4.02 -9.82 -13.09
N THR A 94 3.09 -10.74 -12.85
CA THR A 94 1.89 -10.97 -13.68
C THR A 94 0.60 -10.56 -12.98
N ALA A 95 0.68 -10.16 -11.71
CA ALA A 95 -0.47 -9.77 -10.92
C ALA A 95 -1.17 -8.53 -11.48
N ALA A 96 -2.51 -8.57 -11.54
CA ALA A 96 -3.34 -7.47 -12.04
C ALA A 96 -4.58 -7.32 -11.16
N PHE A 97 -4.50 -6.46 -10.15
CA PHE A 97 -5.62 -6.11 -9.27
C PHE A 97 -5.48 -4.67 -8.76
N THR A 98 -6.44 -4.19 -8.01
CA THR A 98 -6.42 -2.84 -7.43
C THR A 98 -6.39 -2.93 -5.93
N ILE A 99 -5.52 -2.15 -5.28
CA ILE A 99 -5.45 -1.98 -3.83
C ILE A 99 -5.97 -0.57 -3.51
N SER A 100 -7.01 -0.50 -2.69
CA SER A 100 -7.55 0.76 -2.16
C SER A 100 -6.85 1.10 -0.85
N VAL A 101 -6.17 2.26 -0.81
CA VAL A 101 -5.39 2.71 0.36
C VAL A 101 -5.94 4.03 0.88
N ALA A 102 -6.35 4.08 2.14
CA ALA A 102 -6.70 5.31 2.83
C ALA A 102 -5.50 5.84 3.65
N ALA A 103 -5.17 7.11 3.47
CA ALA A 103 -4.09 7.76 4.19
C ALA A 103 -4.28 9.27 4.24
N THR A 104 -3.71 9.93 5.24
CA THR A 104 -3.50 11.39 5.20
C THR A 104 -2.48 11.72 4.12
N ASP A 105 -2.46 12.93 3.60
CA ASP A 105 -1.47 13.41 2.63
C ASP A 105 -0.03 13.30 3.17
N TYR A 106 0.16 13.51 4.47
CA TYR A 106 1.43 13.21 5.16
C TYR A 106 1.81 11.72 5.04
N ALA A 107 0.90 10.80 5.43
CA ALA A 107 1.20 9.38 5.40
C ALA A 107 1.35 8.87 3.95
N PHE A 108 0.65 9.50 3.01
CA PHE A 108 0.83 9.24 1.59
C PHE A 108 2.25 9.57 1.15
N ARG A 109 2.75 10.77 1.50
CA ARG A 109 4.14 11.17 1.22
C ARG A 109 5.17 10.28 1.92
N ALA A 110 4.96 10.00 3.21
CA ALA A 110 5.95 9.31 4.05
C ALA A 110 6.07 7.80 3.77
N ALA A 111 4.98 7.14 3.36
CA ALA A 111 4.91 5.69 3.20
C ALA A 111 4.43 5.24 1.82
N VAL A 112 3.32 5.80 1.31
CA VAL A 112 2.69 5.28 0.11
C VAL A 112 3.50 5.62 -1.15
N ILE A 113 4.07 6.81 -1.27
CA ILE A 113 4.91 7.18 -2.44
C ILE A 113 6.15 6.27 -2.55
N PRO A 114 6.95 6.03 -1.50
CA PRO A 114 8.05 5.06 -1.57
C PRO A 114 7.59 3.64 -1.92
N PHE A 115 6.47 3.19 -1.34
CA PHE A 115 5.86 1.92 -1.69
C PHE A 115 5.47 1.85 -3.17
N LEU A 116 4.82 2.88 -3.72
CA LEU A 116 4.45 2.96 -5.13
C LEU A 116 5.66 2.87 -6.05
N SER A 117 6.77 3.50 -5.69
CA SER A 117 8.01 3.44 -6.46
C SER A 117 8.52 2.01 -6.62
N LYS A 118 8.53 1.22 -5.53
CA LYS A 118 8.91 -0.20 -5.56
C LYS A 118 7.86 -1.06 -6.24
N LEU A 119 6.58 -0.84 -5.94
CA LEU A 119 5.46 -1.58 -6.52
C LEU A 119 5.48 -1.53 -8.05
N ARG A 120 5.70 -0.34 -8.63
CA ARG A 120 5.72 -0.16 -10.10
C ARG A 120 6.85 -0.91 -10.78
N GLN A 121 7.95 -1.17 -10.08
CA GLN A 121 9.08 -1.95 -10.61
C GLN A 121 8.82 -3.46 -10.58
N ILE A 122 8.15 -3.94 -9.51
CA ILE A 122 8.00 -5.38 -9.25
C ILE A 122 6.68 -5.93 -9.80
N ALA A 123 5.61 -5.15 -9.68
CA ALA A 123 4.24 -5.55 -10.04
C ALA A 123 3.53 -4.45 -10.86
N PRO A 124 3.93 -4.21 -12.11
CA PRO A 124 3.43 -3.11 -12.92
C PRO A 124 1.93 -3.18 -13.24
N GLY A 125 1.32 -4.38 -13.16
CA GLY A 125 -0.11 -4.60 -13.37
C GLY A 125 -0.98 -4.26 -12.14
N VAL A 126 -0.40 -4.14 -10.94
CA VAL A 126 -1.12 -3.76 -9.73
C VAL A 126 -1.37 -2.26 -9.72
N ARG A 127 -2.61 -1.87 -9.44
CA ARG A 127 -3.05 -0.47 -9.35
C ARG A 127 -3.31 -0.10 -7.90
N VAL A 128 -3.08 1.16 -7.57
CA VAL A 128 -3.40 1.71 -6.23
C VAL A 128 -4.41 2.82 -6.37
N ALA A 129 -5.53 2.70 -5.66
CA ALA A 129 -6.54 3.73 -5.50
C ALA A 129 -6.33 4.42 -4.16
N ALA A 130 -5.84 5.67 -4.19
CA ALA A 130 -5.60 6.47 -2.99
C ALA A 130 -6.85 7.23 -2.56
N ARG A 131 -7.14 7.22 -1.26
CA ARG A 131 -8.28 7.94 -0.67
C ARG A 131 -7.84 8.69 0.59
N PRO A 132 -8.46 9.81 0.94
CA PRO A 132 -8.27 10.40 2.27
C PRO A 132 -8.80 9.42 3.34
N VAL A 133 -8.15 9.41 4.50
CA VAL A 133 -8.64 8.66 5.65
C VAL A 133 -9.77 9.46 6.31
N GLU A 134 -10.91 8.80 6.55
CA GLU A 134 -12.07 9.33 7.26
C GLU A 134 -12.30 8.43 8.47
N ASP A 135 -11.75 8.82 9.62
CA ASP A 135 -11.66 7.96 10.82
C ASP A 135 -13.02 7.39 11.27
N ASP A 136 -14.10 8.14 11.09
CA ASP A 136 -15.46 7.73 11.42
C ASP A 136 -16.10 6.74 10.43
N ARG A 137 -15.50 6.54 9.25
CA ARG A 137 -16.02 5.70 8.16
C ARG A 137 -15.12 4.53 7.80
N VAL A 138 -13.91 4.49 8.30
CA VAL A 138 -12.91 3.49 7.93
C VAL A 138 -13.43 2.07 8.13
N GLU A 139 -14.03 1.76 9.27
CA GLU A 139 -14.58 0.43 9.57
C GLU A 139 -15.63 0.01 8.53
N ALA A 140 -16.63 0.87 8.29
CA ALA A 140 -17.68 0.58 7.31
C ALA A 140 -17.14 0.47 5.87
N GLN A 141 -16.06 1.17 5.52
CA GLN A 141 -15.42 1.03 4.21
C GLN A 141 -14.71 -0.31 4.07
N PHE A 142 -14.06 -0.81 5.13
CA PHE A 142 -13.47 -2.14 5.17
C PHE A 142 -14.52 -3.25 5.06
N ASP A 143 -15.62 -3.16 5.82
CA ASP A 143 -16.72 -4.13 5.78
C ASP A 143 -17.34 -4.27 4.38
N ARG A 144 -17.53 -3.16 3.69
CA ARG A 144 -18.06 -3.16 2.32
C ARG A 144 -17.04 -3.58 1.27
N GLY A 145 -15.76 -3.62 1.62
CA GLY A 145 -14.69 -3.89 0.68
C GLY A 145 -14.32 -2.71 -0.22
N ASP A 146 -14.69 -1.50 0.17
CA ASP A 146 -14.30 -0.26 -0.51
C ASP A 146 -12.84 0.12 -0.21
N LEU A 147 -12.27 -0.46 0.86
CA LEU A 147 -10.93 -0.21 1.36
C LEU A 147 -10.20 -1.52 1.66
N ASP A 148 -8.93 -1.59 1.29
CA ASP A 148 -8.05 -2.74 1.54
C ASP A 148 -7.00 -2.45 2.61
N LEU A 149 -6.46 -1.24 2.66
CA LEU A 149 -5.46 -0.80 3.62
C LEU A 149 -5.78 0.62 4.12
N ALA A 150 -5.51 0.91 5.39
CA ALA A 150 -5.45 2.27 5.89
C ALA A 150 -4.17 2.51 6.69
N LEU A 151 -3.62 3.72 6.61
CA LEU A 151 -2.46 4.15 7.39
C LEU A 151 -2.94 5.07 8.52
N MET A 152 -2.99 4.53 9.73
CA MET A 152 -3.55 5.20 10.91
C MET A 152 -2.48 5.40 11.99
N THR A 153 -2.75 6.26 12.97
CA THR A 153 -1.95 6.30 14.20
C THR A 153 -2.42 5.19 15.14
N GLN A 154 -1.59 4.84 16.11
CA GLN A 154 -1.92 3.78 17.06
C GLN A 154 -3.20 4.10 17.84
N GLU A 155 -3.44 5.38 18.18
CA GLU A 155 -4.60 5.84 18.92
C GLU A 155 -5.90 5.75 18.11
N ALA A 156 -5.79 5.83 16.78
CA ALA A 156 -6.94 5.75 15.87
C ALA A 156 -7.21 4.33 15.36
N ALA A 157 -6.33 3.36 15.67
CA ALA A 157 -6.51 1.98 15.21
C ALA A 157 -7.71 1.32 15.87
N LEU A 158 -8.53 0.64 15.06
CA LEU A 158 -9.75 -0.02 15.50
C LEU A 158 -9.47 -1.47 15.95
N PRO A 159 -9.96 -1.91 17.12
CA PRO A 159 -9.71 -3.27 17.62
C PRO A 159 -10.21 -4.40 16.71
N ALA A 160 -11.22 -4.13 15.87
CA ALA A 160 -11.78 -5.10 14.93
C ALA A 160 -10.89 -5.35 13.70
N LEU A 161 -9.87 -4.53 13.49
CA LEU A 161 -8.98 -4.62 12.34
C LEU A 161 -7.63 -5.21 12.73
N HIS A 162 -7.01 -5.93 11.81
CA HIS A 162 -5.59 -6.28 11.93
C HIS A 162 -4.74 -5.04 11.80
N SER A 163 -3.66 -4.99 12.53
CA SER A 163 -2.70 -3.88 12.46
C SER A 163 -1.27 -4.37 12.52
N GLN A 164 -0.37 -3.62 11.89
CA GLN A 164 1.06 -3.82 11.98
C GLN A 164 1.78 -2.47 12.00
N HIS A 165 2.81 -2.38 12.83
CA HIS A 165 3.65 -1.19 12.93
C HIS A 165 4.41 -0.95 11.62
N LEU A 166 4.44 0.32 11.18
CA LEU A 166 5.21 0.76 10.02
C LEU A 166 6.47 1.51 10.44
N PHE A 167 6.33 2.52 11.29
CA PHE A 167 7.43 3.35 11.80
C PHE A 167 6.98 4.23 12.94
N ASP A 168 7.95 4.69 13.72
CA ASP A 168 7.77 5.76 14.70
C ASP A 168 8.13 7.11 14.08
N GLU A 169 7.40 8.15 14.49
CA GLU A 169 7.55 9.48 13.96
C GLU A 169 7.86 10.48 15.08
N SER A 170 8.73 11.43 14.78
CA SER A 170 9.10 12.52 15.66
C SER A 170 8.77 13.87 15.03
N TYR A 171 8.58 14.87 15.86
CA TYR A 171 8.33 16.23 15.40
C TYR A 171 9.61 17.04 15.25
N VAL A 172 9.65 17.88 14.23
CA VAL A 172 10.70 18.87 13.99
C VAL A 172 10.09 20.25 13.83
N CYS A 173 10.82 21.27 14.26
CA CYS A 173 10.51 22.64 13.94
C CYS A 173 11.09 22.98 12.55
N VAL A 174 10.32 23.59 11.68
CA VAL A 174 10.69 23.85 10.29
C VAL A 174 10.44 25.29 9.93
N LEU A 175 11.38 25.86 9.18
CA LEU A 175 11.32 27.21 8.63
C LEU A 175 12.08 27.26 7.29
N ARG A 176 11.89 28.28 6.48
CA ARG A 176 12.61 28.45 5.21
C ARG A 176 14.12 28.70 5.44
N ALA A 177 14.95 28.32 4.47
CA ALA A 177 16.41 28.37 4.62
C ALA A 177 16.99 29.82 4.79
N ASP A 178 16.30 30.80 4.27
CA ASP A 178 16.66 32.21 4.37
C ASP A 178 15.86 32.97 5.48
N HIS A 179 15.17 32.24 6.36
CA HIS A 179 14.54 32.80 7.54
C HIS A 179 15.59 33.42 8.49
N PRO A 180 15.33 34.57 9.17
CA PRO A 180 16.28 35.19 10.08
C PRO A 180 16.86 34.25 11.15
N ASP A 181 16.08 33.26 11.61
CA ASP A 181 16.51 32.29 12.61
C ASP A 181 17.06 30.97 12.00
N ALA A 182 17.21 30.86 10.68
CA ALA A 182 17.64 29.60 10.02
C ALA A 182 19.07 29.18 10.38
N THR A 183 19.93 30.13 10.75
CA THR A 183 21.32 29.86 11.16
C THR A 183 21.43 29.40 12.62
N ALA A 184 20.35 29.49 13.40
CA ALA A 184 20.33 29.03 14.78
C ALA A 184 20.41 27.50 14.84
N LYS A 185 21.27 26.95 15.68
CA LYS A 185 21.28 25.49 15.94
C LYS A 185 20.03 25.03 16.69
N THR A 186 19.49 25.89 17.53
CA THR A 186 18.28 25.67 18.34
C THR A 186 17.60 27.02 18.58
N LEU A 187 16.27 27.01 18.64
CA LEU A 187 15.48 28.15 19.10
C LEU A 187 15.37 28.11 20.62
N SER A 188 15.47 29.30 21.28
CA SER A 188 15.04 29.39 22.67
C SER A 188 13.50 29.26 22.74
N ILE A 189 12.98 28.83 23.88
CA ILE A 189 11.53 28.73 24.09
C ILE A 189 10.81 30.07 23.92
N ASP A 190 11.44 31.16 24.38
CA ASP A 190 10.89 32.50 24.25
C ASP A 190 10.84 32.94 22.77
N ARG A 191 11.92 32.70 22.00
CA ARG A 191 11.93 33.01 20.57
C ARG A 191 10.92 32.19 19.80
N PHE A 192 10.83 30.87 20.07
CA PHE A 192 9.87 29.97 19.48
C PHE A 192 8.41 30.44 19.71
N CYS A 193 8.09 30.88 20.94
CA CYS A 193 6.75 31.39 21.26
C CYS A 193 6.46 32.77 20.66
N ALA A 194 7.49 33.56 20.37
CA ALA A 194 7.38 34.92 19.81
C ALA A 194 7.22 34.92 18.28
N LEU A 195 7.50 33.79 17.60
CA LEU A 195 7.34 33.67 16.17
C LEU A 195 5.87 33.30 15.82
N ASP A 196 5.47 33.65 14.61
CA ASP A 196 4.19 33.25 14.08
C ASP A 196 4.26 31.84 13.48
N HIS A 197 3.28 31.01 13.79
CA HIS A 197 3.24 29.62 13.41
C HIS A 197 2.17 29.30 12.37
N ALA A 198 2.48 28.36 11.48
CA ALA A 198 1.52 27.64 10.70
C ALA A 198 1.18 26.29 11.38
N LEU A 199 -0.08 25.89 11.33
CA LEU A 199 -0.59 24.64 11.88
C LEU A 199 -1.35 23.88 10.82
N VAL A 200 -1.22 22.55 10.82
CA VAL A 200 -2.14 21.66 10.09
C VAL A 200 -3.20 21.14 11.04
N SER A 201 -4.46 21.36 10.69
CA SER A 201 -5.62 20.79 11.37
C SER A 201 -6.60 20.21 10.36
N PHE A 202 -7.25 19.08 10.67
CA PHE A 202 -8.14 18.39 9.73
C PHE A 202 -9.32 19.24 9.26
N THR A 203 -9.78 20.20 10.06
CA THR A 203 -10.89 21.09 9.70
C THR A 203 -10.42 22.46 9.18
N GLY A 204 -9.14 22.81 9.35
CA GLY A 204 -8.60 24.14 9.09
C GLY A 204 -9.06 25.21 10.09
N GLU A 205 -10.00 24.89 10.99
CA GLU A 205 -10.60 25.85 11.93
C GLU A 205 -10.00 25.79 13.34
N ARG A 206 -9.16 24.78 13.61
CA ARG A 206 -8.53 24.63 14.93
C ARG A 206 -7.18 25.35 14.95
N PHE A 207 -6.97 26.15 15.98
CA PHE A 207 -5.72 26.85 16.28
C PHE A 207 -5.07 26.24 17.53
N TRP A 208 -5.07 24.91 17.63
CA TRP A 208 -4.54 24.13 18.74
C TRP A 208 -4.14 22.72 18.26
N GLY A 209 -2.99 22.25 18.71
CA GLY A 209 -2.49 20.93 18.38
C GLY A 209 -1.51 20.38 19.43
N VAL A 210 -0.87 19.25 19.15
CA VAL A 210 0.06 18.55 20.05
C VAL A 210 1.17 19.46 20.62
N THR A 211 1.65 20.41 19.83
CA THR A 211 2.64 21.41 20.27
C THR A 211 2.06 22.34 21.33
N ASP A 212 0.79 22.71 21.20
CA ASP A 212 0.11 23.60 22.11
C ASP A 212 -0.18 22.92 23.44
N ASP A 213 -0.48 21.60 23.40
CA ASP A 213 -0.58 20.76 24.61
C ASP A 213 0.76 20.70 25.36
N ALA A 214 1.87 20.54 24.64
CA ALA A 214 3.20 20.53 25.23
C ALA A 214 3.58 21.89 25.83
N LEU A 215 3.28 23.00 25.13
CA LEU A 215 3.51 24.35 25.63
C LEU A 215 2.65 24.66 26.87
N ALA A 216 1.39 24.25 26.89
CA ALA A 216 0.47 24.48 28.01
C ALA A 216 0.96 23.82 29.30
N ARG A 217 1.62 22.64 29.23
CA ARG A 217 2.21 21.95 30.40
C ARG A 217 3.29 22.77 31.12
N ILE A 218 3.95 23.68 30.38
CA ILE A 218 4.98 24.59 30.91
C ILE A 218 4.48 26.04 31.03
N GLY A 219 3.17 26.27 30.92
CA GLY A 219 2.57 27.59 31.06
C GLY A 219 2.90 28.56 29.93
N ARG A 220 3.22 28.03 28.72
CA ARG A 220 3.56 28.84 27.54
C ARG A 220 2.49 28.74 26.47
N ARG A 221 2.51 29.67 25.53
CA ARG A 221 1.63 29.72 24.35
C ARG A 221 2.41 30.26 23.15
N ARG A 222 1.96 29.94 21.96
CA ARG A 222 2.45 30.49 20.69
C ARG A 222 1.33 31.18 19.94
N CYS A 223 1.66 32.01 18.95
CA CYS A 223 0.73 32.57 18.01
C CYS A 223 0.60 31.64 16.79
N ILE A 224 -0.60 31.18 16.47
CA ILE A 224 -0.88 30.45 15.23
C ILE A 224 -1.52 31.44 14.27
N ALA A 225 -0.76 31.91 13.28
CA ALA A 225 -1.19 32.87 12.28
C ALA A 225 -2.01 32.19 11.16
N VAL A 226 -1.70 30.92 10.84
CA VAL A 226 -2.35 30.18 9.74
C VAL A 226 -2.67 28.77 10.20
N SER A 227 -3.92 28.34 9.99
CA SER A 227 -4.36 26.95 10.12
C SER A 227 -4.84 26.43 8.76
N ILE A 228 -4.30 25.29 8.31
CA ILE A 228 -4.57 24.71 6.99
C ILE A 228 -4.95 23.22 7.14
N THR A 229 -5.63 22.67 6.14
CA THR A 229 -6.12 21.29 6.18
C THR A 229 -5.14 20.25 5.64
N GLY A 230 -4.09 20.65 4.90
CA GLY A 230 -3.18 19.74 4.22
C GLY A 230 -1.73 19.93 4.61
N PHE A 231 -1.03 18.84 4.89
CA PHE A 231 0.39 18.86 5.21
C PHE A 231 1.27 19.23 4.00
N LEU A 232 0.88 18.84 2.78
CA LEU A 232 1.67 19.13 1.58
C LEU A 232 1.64 20.61 1.25
N VAL A 233 0.50 21.29 1.43
CA VAL A 233 0.38 22.74 1.22
C VAL A 233 1.21 23.54 2.24
N LEU A 234 1.43 22.99 3.44
CA LEU A 234 2.23 23.64 4.46
C LEU A 234 3.66 23.91 3.99
N THR A 235 4.26 23.00 3.23
CA THR A 235 5.62 23.19 2.70
C THR A 235 5.72 24.43 1.81
N ASP A 236 4.72 24.69 0.97
CA ASP A 236 4.67 25.87 0.09
C ASP A 236 4.48 27.17 0.92
N VAL A 237 3.64 27.11 1.96
CA VAL A 237 3.45 28.23 2.89
C VAL A 237 4.76 28.57 3.58
N LEU A 238 5.49 27.57 4.09
CA LEU A 238 6.77 27.80 4.79
C LEU A 238 7.85 28.33 3.85
N LEU A 239 7.91 27.88 2.60
CA LEU A 239 8.89 28.36 1.61
C LEU A 239 8.69 29.81 1.20
N THR A 240 7.48 30.34 1.36
CA THR A 240 7.08 31.68 0.87
C THR A 240 6.82 32.70 1.97
N THR A 241 6.91 32.30 3.24
CA THR A 241 6.61 33.17 4.40
C THR A 241 7.66 33.04 5.49
N ASP A 242 7.62 33.95 6.47
CA ASP A 242 8.44 33.88 7.71
C ASP A 242 7.75 33.05 8.81
N LEU A 243 6.76 32.24 8.46
CA LEU A 243 6.11 31.34 9.41
C LEU A 243 7.01 30.15 9.73
N ILE A 244 6.89 29.67 10.97
CA ILE A 244 7.49 28.41 11.37
C ILE A 244 6.39 27.37 11.61
N ALA A 245 6.73 26.09 11.54
CA ALA A 245 5.79 25.02 11.88
C ALA A 245 6.48 23.89 12.65
N VAL A 246 5.71 23.17 13.44
CA VAL A 246 6.13 21.88 14.01
C VAL A 246 5.37 20.77 13.30
N VAL A 247 6.15 19.92 12.64
CA VAL A 247 5.61 18.89 11.74
C VAL A 247 6.33 17.55 11.91
N PRO A 248 5.71 16.45 11.49
CA PRO A 248 6.39 15.16 11.41
C PRO A 248 7.67 15.26 10.54
N ARG A 249 8.77 14.68 11.02
CA ARG A 249 10.09 14.77 10.35
C ARG A 249 10.03 14.26 8.90
N ARG A 250 9.36 13.12 8.66
CA ARG A 250 9.29 12.50 7.32
C ARG A 250 8.57 13.37 6.29
N LEU A 251 7.69 14.28 6.73
CA LEU A 251 7.01 15.21 5.83
C LEU A 251 7.99 16.10 5.07
N VAL A 252 9.01 16.55 5.75
CA VAL A 252 9.92 17.62 5.28
C VAL A 252 11.33 17.11 4.98
N SER A 253 11.61 15.83 5.26
CA SER A 253 12.88 15.22 4.89
C SER A 253 13.10 15.27 3.38
N GLY A 254 14.24 15.83 2.95
CA GLY A 254 14.60 15.98 1.54
C GLY A 254 13.84 17.08 0.80
N VAL A 255 13.19 18.02 1.49
CA VAL A 255 12.59 19.20 0.87
C VAL A 255 13.65 20.30 0.84
N ASP A 256 14.08 20.69 -0.35
CA ASP A 256 15.03 21.78 -0.55
C ASP A 256 14.43 23.13 -0.10
N GLY A 257 15.27 24.00 0.44
CA GLY A 257 14.85 25.33 0.88
C GLY A 257 14.24 25.39 2.29
N LEU A 258 14.15 24.26 3.00
CA LEU A 258 13.72 24.19 4.40
C LEU A 258 14.87 23.82 5.33
N VAL A 259 14.87 24.40 6.53
CA VAL A 259 15.77 24.08 7.64
C VAL A 259 14.99 23.41 8.76
N LEU A 260 15.51 22.30 9.24
CA LEU A 260 14.92 21.49 10.30
C LEU A 260 15.70 21.73 11.60
N LEU A 261 14.99 22.19 12.63
CA LEU A 261 15.54 22.43 13.97
C LEU A 261 14.86 21.48 14.96
N LYS A 262 15.56 21.18 16.06
CA LYS A 262 14.93 20.50 17.18
C LYS A 262 13.93 21.45 17.86
N PRO A 263 12.69 21.05 18.14
CA PRO A 263 11.78 21.85 18.95
C PRO A 263 12.39 22.15 20.33
N PRO A 264 12.19 23.37 20.89
CA PRO A 264 12.76 23.72 22.18
C PRO A 264 12.02 23.10 23.39
N ILE A 265 11.03 22.29 23.12
CA ILE A 265 10.25 21.52 24.09
C ILE A 265 10.14 20.06 23.63
N ASP A 266 9.88 19.18 24.58
CA ASP A 266 9.59 17.78 24.26
C ASP A 266 8.14 17.65 23.76
N ILE A 267 7.98 17.13 22.55
CA ILE A 267 6.70 16.90 21.91
C ILE A 267 6.60 15.39 21.64
N PRO A 268 5.63 14.69 22.24
CA PRO A 268 5.47 13.26 22.04
C PRO A 268 5.32 12.94 20.56
N GLY A 269 6.12 11.99 20.07
CA GLY A 269 5.95 11.41 18.75
C GLY A 269 4.72 10.51 18.67
N PHE A 270 4.56 9.84 17.55
CA PHE A 270 3.47 8.87 17.36
C PHE A 270 3.94 7.69 16.49
N SER A 271 3.28 6.54 16.67
CA SER A 271 3.51 5.36 15.83
C SER A 271 2.52 5.32 14.67
N LYS A 272 3.02 5.00 13.48
CA LYS A 272 2.20 4.79 12.30
C LYS A 272 2.01 3.30 12.06
N LEU A 273 0.75 2.91 11.86
CA LEU A 273 0.34 1.53 11.60
C LEU A 273 -0.25 1.42 10.19
N VAL A 274 -0.11 0.25 9.58
CA VAL A 274 -1.01 -0.21 8.52
C VAL A 274 -2.08 -1.08 9.14
N VAL A 275 -3.33 -0.86 8.76
CA VAL A 275 -4.48 -1.65 9.21
C VAL A 275 -5.22 -2.24 8.03
N TRP A 276 -5.83 -3.43 8.22
CA TRP A 276 -6.60 -4.13 7.20
C TRP A 276 -7.67 -5.04 7.83
N HIS A 277 -8.63 -5.47 7.02
CA HIS A 277 -9.74 -6.32 7.46
C HIS A 277 -9.42 -7.82 7.30
N GLU A 278 -10.05 -8.68 8.12
CA GLU A 278 -9.93 -10.15 8.06
C GLU A 278 -10.18 -10.69 6.65
N ARG A 279 -11.08 -10.08 5.88
CA ARG A 279 -11.43 -10.47 4.51
C ARG A 279 -10.23 -10.61 3.57
N THR A 280 -9.21 -9.75 3.75
CA THR A 280 -7.99 -9.75 2.93
C THR A 280 -6.78 -10.32 3.67
N HIS A 281 -6.98 -10.82 4.90
CA HIS A 281 -5.87 -11.27 5.75
C HIS A 281 -5.08 -12.42 5.11
N TYR A 282 -5.77 -13.38 4.53
CA TYR A 282 -5.17 -14.58 3.91
C TYR A 282 -5.04 -14.47 2.38
N ASP A 283 -5.48 -13.39 1.76
CA ASP A 283 -5.30 -13.20 0.32
C ASP A 283 -3.82 -13.00 -0.03
N PRO A 284 -3.23 -13.84 -0.91
CA PRO A 284 -1.79 -13.79 -1.18
C PRO A 284 -1.31 -12.46 -1.78
N GLY A 285 -2.13 -11.82 -2.63
CA GLY A 285 -1.80 -10.54 -3.24
C GLY A 285 -1.77 -9.40 -2.21
N HIS A 286 -2.77 -9.38 -1.32
CA HIS A 286 -2.83 -8.38 -0.25
C HIS A 286 -1.75 -8.62 0.81
N GLN A 287 -1.43 -9.87 1.15
CA GLN A 287 -0.32 -10.20 2.04
C GLN A 287 1.02 -9.69 1.49
N TRP A 288 1.28 -9.99 0.22
CA TRP A 288 2.49 -9.54 -0.45
C TRP A 288 2.59 -8.00 -0.48
N ALA A 289 1.50 -7.31 -0.82
CA ALA A 289 1.49 -5.86 -0.87
C ALA A 289 1.72 -5.21 0.51
N ARG A 290 1.14 -5.78 1.60
CA ARG A 290 1.40 -5.33 2.97
C ARG A 290 2.86 -5.53 3.35
N THR A 291 3.42 -6.70 3.06
CA THR A 291 4.83 -6.99 3.32
C THR A 291 5.74 -6.00 2.60
N LEU A 292 5.48 -5.73 1.31
CA LEU A 292 6.24 -4.75 0.54
C LEU A 292 6.16 -3.33 1.12
N LEU A 293 4.98 -2.92 1.60
CA LEU A 293 4.78 -1.62 2.26
C LEU A 293 5.60 -1.53 3.55
N ILE A 294 5.53 -2.56 4.40
CA ILE A 294 6.24 -2.62 5.69
C ILE A 294 7.75 -2.60 5.48
N GLU A 295 8.27 -3.44 4.60
CA GLU A 295 9.71 -3.49 4.26
C GLU A 295 10.20 -2.16 3.68
N THR A 296 9.36 -1.50 2.88
CA THR A 296 9.68 -0.19 2.31
C THR A 296 9.81 0.86 3.40
N CYS A 297 8.90 0.89 4.36
CA CYS A 297 8.94 1.83 5.48
C CYS A 297 10.13 1.55 6.40
N GLY A 298 10.43 0.28 6.72
CA GLY A 298 11.58 -0.10 7.55
C GLY A 298 12.94 0.24 6.93
N ALA A 299 13.07 0.12 5.60
CA ALA A 299 14.31 0.48 4.91
C ALA A 299 14.59 2.00 4.96
N LEU A 300 13.56 2.84 5.08
CA LEU A 300 13.70 4.29 5.20
C LEU A 300 14.22 4.71 6.60
N ASP A 301 13.98 3.91 7.63
CA ASP A 301 14.49 4.17 9.00
C ASP A 301 15.99 3.99 9.09
N GLY A 302 16.54 2.99 8.40
CA GLY A 302 17.98 2.71 8.40
C GLY A 302 18.84 3.73 7.64
N THR A 303 18.24 4.56 6.79
CA THR A 303 18.96 5.60 6.02
C THR A 303 18.95 6.99 6.66
N GLY A 304 18.13 7.19 7.70
CA GLY A 304 17.92 8.50 8.35
C GLY A 304 19.00 8.93 9.33
N GLU A 305 19.91 8.05 9.77
CA GLU A 305 20.95 8.37 10.77
C GLU A 305 22.29 8.87 10.20
N GLN A 306 22.47 8.92 8.86
CA GLN A 306 23.78 9.20 8.25
C GLN A 306 23.91 10.49 7.43
N SER A 307 23.13 11.52 7.66
CA SER A 307 23.36 12.78 6.92
C SER A 307 23.17 14.06 7.73
N VAL A 308 24.10 14.30 8.65
CA VAL A 308 24.46 15.67 9.07
C VAL A 308 26.00 15.74 9.16
N GLN A 309 26.67 15.78 8.00
CA GLN A 309 28.00 16.40 7.91
C GLN A 309 27.87 17.61 6.99
N PRO A 310 28.34 18.81 7.44
CA PRO A 310 28.39 19.98 6.58
C PRO A 310 29.47 19.75 5.52
N SER A 311 29.11 19.87 4.26
CA SER A 311 30.04 19.86 3.14
C SER A 311 31.03 21.02 3.32
N SER A 312 32.29 20.71 3.61
CA SER A 312 33.42 21.62 3.53
C SER A 312 33.55 22.11 2.08
N LYS A 313 33.45 23.41 1.88
CA LYS A 313 33.81 24.05 0.62
C LYS A 313 35.30 23.78 0.34
N PRO A 314 35.70 23.48 -0.90
CA PRO A 314 37.11 23.49 -1.26
C PRO A 314 37.62 24.91 -1.31
N ASP A 315 38.71 25.14 -0.58
CA ASP A 315 39.55 26.33 -0.69
C ASP A 315 39.99 26.54 -2.13
N ARG A 316 39.71 27.72 -2.65
CA ARG A 316 40.37 28.19 -3.87
C ARG A 316 41.63 28.93 -3.47
N ASP A 317 42.75 28.27 -3.65
CA ASP A 317 44.07 28.87 -3.61
C ASP A 317 44.23 29.95 -4.66
N HIS A 318 44.85 31.02 -4.23
CA HIS A 318 45.36 32.12 -5.01
C HIS A 318 46.38 31.65 -6.05
N GLU A 319 46.17 32.01 -7.27
CA GLU A 319 47.27 32.16 -8.23
C GLU A 319 47.18 33.51 -8.91
N GLN A 320 48.13 34.36 -8.49
CA GLN A 320 48.47 35.63 -9.13
C GLN A 320 49.23 35.34 -10.42
N ALA A 321 48.82 35.91 -11.53
CA ALA A 321 49.71 36.14 -12.67
C ALA A 321 49.38 37.48 -13.30
N GLU A 322 50.38 38.27 -13.33
CA GLU A 322 50.49 39.64 -13.87
C GLU A 322 50.46 39.67 -15.39
N CYS A 323 50.09 40.81 -15.88
CA CYS A 323 50.70 41.57 -16.98
C CYS A 323 50.05 41.67 -18.34
N HIS A 324 49.77 42.90 -18.65
CA HIS A 324 50.03 43.69 -19.86
C HIS A 324 49.04 43.69 -21.03
N GLY A 325 48.61 44.93 -21.30
CA GLY A 325 48.62 45.51 -22.64
C GLY A 325 47.25 45.77 -23.28
N GLY A 326 46.77 46.95 -23.15
CA GLY A 326 46.74 48.01 -24.17
C GLY A 326 45.66 47.90 -25.27
N HIS A 327 44.94 48.98 -25.34
CA HIS A 327 44.35 49.60 -26.53
C HIS A 327 42.81 49.65 -26.68
N SER A 328 42.36 50.90 -26.47
CA SER A 328 41.58 51.73 -27.41
C SER A 328 40.09 51.43 -27.63
N PHE A 329 39.32 52.39 -27.20
CA PHE A 329 37.99 52.79 -27.65
C PHE A 329 37.95 53.05 -29.19
N PRO A 330 36.75 52.97 -29.83
CA PRO A 330 35.95 54.17 -29.94
C PRO A 330 34.43 54.02 -29.78
N GLN A 331 33.86 55.12 -29.39
CA GLN A 331 32.44 55.48 -29.42
C GLN A 331 31.85 55.46 -30.85
N ARG A 332 30.58 55.21 -30.98
CA ARG A 332 29.53 55.91 -31.78
C ARG A 332 28.18 55.24 -31.58
N ARG A 333 27.32 55.99 -31.14
CA ARG A 333 26.24 56.88 -31.60
C ARG A 333 24.86 56.21 -31.67
N ARG A 334 23.97 56.90 -30.98
CA ARG A 334 22.50 57.00 -31.11
C ARG A 334 21.94 56.84 -32.51
N ASN A 335 20.73 56.19 -32.61
CA ASN A 335 19.46 56.77 -33.17
C ASN A 335 18.35 55.77 -32.87
N SER A 336 17.33 56.18 -32.14
CA SER A 336 16.01 56.68 -32.58
C SER A 336 15.28 55.84 -33.63
N GLY A 337 14.16 55.27 -33.23
CA GLY A 337 13.14 54.64 -34.05
C GLY A 337 12.15 53.93 -33.12
#